data_71fdda985d5c8bba184e6abd43d32d09
#
_entry.id   71fdda985d5c8bba184e6abd43d32d09
#
_cell.length_a   1.000
_cell.length_b   1.000
_cell.length_c   1.000
_cell.angle_alpha   90.00
_cell.angle_beta   90.00
_cell.angle_gamma   90.00
#
_symmetry.space_group_name_H-M   'P 1'
#
loop_
_entity.id
_entity.type
_entity.pdbx_description
1 polymer ?
#
loop_
_entity_poly.entity_id
_entity_poly.type
_entity_poly.pdbx_seq_one_letter_code
_entity_poly.pdbx_strand_id
1 'polypeptide(L)'
;MDNRTSKQNYYLDIADSVLERSTCLRRKYGAIIVRNDEIISTGYNGAPRGRKNCSDIGTCTREQLRIPSGERYELCRSVHAEANAIISASRQSMIGASLYLVGRDAATNELLSDAMSCAMCKRQIINAGIDRVIIRITPTEYRTIPVSDWVENDDSIFSF
;
A
#
# COMPACT_ATOMS: atom_id res chain seq x y z
N MET A 1 -3.95 -21.01 26.56
CA MET A 1 -3.84 -19.68 25.92
C MET A 1 -3.08 -19.81 24.62
N ASP A 2 -3.62 -19.28 23.57
CA ASP A 2 -2.93 -19.30 22.28
C ASP A 2 -1.93 -18.15 22.23
N ASN A 3 -0.64 -18.46 22.15
CA ASN A 3 0.44 -17.48 22.06
C ASN A 3 0.82 -17.13 20.61
N ARG A 4 0.01 -17.57 19.64
CA ARG A 4 0.27 -17.27 18.24
C ARG A 4 0.00 -15.80 17.94
N THR A 5 0.78 -15.26 17.00
CA THR A 5 0.49 -13.94 16.42
C THR A 5 -0.91 -13.96 15.82
N SER A 6 -1.67 -12.86 16.01
CA SER A 6 -2.99 -12.73 15.39
C SER A 6 -2.87 -12.80 13.86
N LYS A 7 -3.94 -13.23 13.18
CA LYS A 7 -3.94 -13.30 11.72
C LYS A 7 -3.62 -11.93 11.08
N GLN A 8 -4.18 -10.86 11.62
CA GLN A 8 -3.94 -9.52 11.12
C GLN A 8 -2.46 -9.13 11.24
N ASN A 9 -1.87 -9.36 12.39
CA ASN A 9 -0.45 -9.09 12.58
C ASN A 9 0.44 -10.01 11.75
N TYR A 10 0.06 -11.27 11.59
CA TYR A 10 0.76 -12.19 10.70
C TYR A 10 0.80 -11.68 9.26
N TYR A 11 -0.33 -11.27 8.70
CA TYR A 11 -0.38 -10.73 7.35
C TYR A 11 0.32 -9.39 7.24
N LEU A 12 0.24 -8.54 8.27
CA LEU A 12 0.98 -7.29 8.30
C LEU A 12 2.50 -7.53 8.36
N ASP A 13 2.95 -8.55 9.08
CA ASP A 13 4.37 -8.93 9.10
C ASP A 13 4.84 -9.38 7.72
N ILE A 14 4.00 -10.09 6.96
CA ILE A 14 4.32 -10.47 5.58
C ILE A 14 4.40 -9.23 4.68
N ALA A 15 3.46 -8.30 4.81
CA ALA A 15 3.50 -7.03 4.07
C ALA A 15 4.75 -6.23 4.41
N ASP A 16 5.18 -6.24 5.66
CA ASP A 16 6.42 -5.60 6.11
C ASP A 16 7.66 -6.24 5.46
N SER A 17 7.65 -7.54 5.26
CA SER A 17 8.72 -8.22 4.50
C SER A 17 8.69 -7.87 3.02
N VAL A 18 7.51 -7.75 2.44
CA VAL A 18 7.34 -7.39 1.01
C VAL A 18 7.95 -6.02 0.72
N LEU A 19 7.78 -5.05 1.61
CA LEU A 19 8.28 -3.69 1.41
C LEU A 19 9.82 -3.59 1.31
N GLU A 20 10.53 -4.59 1.79
CA GLU A 20 12.00 -4.58 1.73
C GLU A 20 12.54 -4.53 0.30
N ARG A 21 11.76 -4.94 -0.68
CA ARG A 21 12.11 -4.87 -2.10
C ARG A 21 11.81 -3.50 -2.73
N SER A 22 11.18 -2.59 -2.03
CA SER A 22 10.89 -1.24 -2.54
C SER A 22 12.16 -0.51 -2.95
N THR A 23 12.06 0.24 -4.04
CA THR A 23 13.16 1.02 -4.61
C THR A 23 12.98 2.52 -4.44
N CYS A 24 11.96 2.95 -3.73
CA CYS A 24 11.71 4.37 -3.45
C CYS A 24 12.75 4.92 -2.46
N LEU A 25 13.19 6.15 -2.70
CA LEU A 25 14.16 6.84 -1.85
C LEU A 25 13.53 7.46 -0.61
N ARG A 26 12.20 7.63 -0.59
CA ARG A 26 11.50 8.34 0.47
C ARG A 26 10.77 7.40 1.42
N ARG A 27 9.89 6.57 0.88
CA ARG A 27 9.02 5.69 1.67
C ARG A 27 8.89 4.34 0.99
N LYS A 28 8.97 3.30 1.79
CA LYS A 28 8.78 1.92 1.35
C LYS A 28 7.41 1.45 1.78
N TYR A 29 6.65 0.91 0.84
CA TYR A 29 5.34 0.33 1.11
C TYR A 29 5.29 -1.12 0.65
N GLY A 30 4.65 -1.94 1.46
CA GLY A 30 4.32 -3.31 1.11
C GLY A 30 2.82 -3.55 1.26
N ALA A 31 2.24 -4.19 0.28
CA ALA A 31 0.83 -4.54 0.28
C ALA A 31 0.65 -6.02 -0.05
N ILE A 32 -0.26 -6.68 0.65
CA ILE A 32 -0.71 -8.01 0.28
C ILE A 32 -2.23 -8.04 0.23
N ILE A 33 -2.76 -8.84 -0.68
CA ILE A 33 -4.20 -9.07 -0.81
C ILE A 33 -4.48 -10.49 -0.35
N VAL A 34 -5.42 -10.63 0.58
CA VAL A 34 -5.78 -11.90 1.20
C VAL A 34 -7.27 -12.14 1.06
N ARG A 35 -7.65 -13.33 0.65
CA ARG A 35 -9.03 -13.77 0.57
C ARG A 35 -9.15 -15.22 1.03
N ASN A 36 -10.13 -15.51 1.87
CA ASN A 36 -10.34 -16.86 2.41
C ASN A 36 -9.06 -17.44 3.02
N ASP A 37 -8.33 -16.61 3.77
CA ASP A 37 -7.09 -17.01 4.44
C ASP A 37 -5.97 -17.43 3.47
N GLU A 38 -6.04 -16.97 2.22
CA GLU A 38 -5.01 -17.20 1.20
C GLU A 38 -4.46 -15.87 0.70
N ILE A 39 -3.13 -15.80 0.57
CA ILE A 39 -2.49 -14.64 -0.08
C ILE A 39 -2.71 -14.74 -1.58
N ILE A 40 -3.45 -13.78 -2.14
CA ILE A 40 -3.76 -13.72 -3.55
C ILE A 40 -2.61 -13.08 -4.33
N SER A 41 -2.06 -11.99 -3.81
CA SER A 41 -0.98 -11.25 -4.46
C SER A 41 -0.24 -10.40 -3.46
N THR A 42 0.94 -9.94 -3.88
CA THR A 42 1.79 -9.02 -3.14
C THR A 42 2.19 -7.86 -4.04
N GLY A 43 2.54 -6.73 -3.45
CA GLY A 43 3.07 -5.59 -4.18
C GLY A 43 3.94 -4.72 -3.29
N TYR A 44 5.00 -4.18 -3.85
CA TYR A 44 5.81 -3.14 -3.22
C TYR A 44 5.94 -1.98 -4.21
N ASN A 45 6.24 -0.79 -3.72
CA ASN A 45 6.39 0.37 -4.60
C ASN A 45 7.76 0.38 -5.27
N GLY A 46 7.76 0.64 -6.56
CA GLY A 46 8.97 0.69 -7.38
C GLY A 46 8.66 1.11 -8.79
N ALA A 47 9.71 1.43 -9.56
CA ALA A 47 9.57 1.79 -10.95
C ALA A 47 8.93 0.65 -11.75
N PRO A 48 8.29 0.96 -12.90
CA PRO A 48 7.79 -0.09 -13.78
C PRO A 48 8.90 -1.09 -14.12
N ARG A 49 8.53 -2.36 -14.21
CA ARG A 49 9.49 -3.44 -14.48
C ARG A 49 10.30 -3.15 -15.74
N GLY A 50 11.63 -3.26 -15.63
CA GLY A 50 12.56 -2.97 -16.72
C GLY A 50 13.00 -1.51 -16.81
N ARG A 51 12.38 -0.61 -16.09
CA ARG A 51 12.78 0.79 -16.00
C ARG A 51 13.75 1.01 -14.83
N LYS A 52 14.56 2.08 -14.92
CA LYS A 52 15.44 2.47 -13.81
C LYS A 52 14.64 2.83 -12.58
N ASN A 53 15.06 2.33 -11.43
CA ASN A 53 14.48 2.65 -10.14
C ASN A 53 14.94 4.02 -9.65
N CYS A 54 14.17 4.63 -8.75
CA CYS A 54 14.61 5.86 -8.08
C CYS A 54 15.94 5.66 -7.36
N SER A 55 16.14 4.49 -6.75
CA SER A 55 17.40 4.14 -6.09
C SER A 55 18.59 4.07 -7.06
N ASP A 56 18.37 3.72 -8.33
CA ASP A 56 19.42 3.71 -9.35
C ASP A 56 19.76 5.12 -9.82
N ILE A 57 18.77 6.00 -9.90
CA ILE A 57 18.92 7.39 -10.33
C ILE A 57 19.50 8.24 -9.20
N GLY A 58 19.14 7.94 -7.95
CA GLY A 58 19.63 8.65 -6.77
C GLY A 58 18.83 9.91 -6.41
N THR A 59 17.79 10.26 -7.17
CA THR A 59 16.96 11.44 -6.90
C THR A 59 15.49 11.14 -7.12
N CYS A 60 14.63 11.85 -6.39
CA CYS A 60 13.18 11.78 -6.53
C CYS A 60 12.69 12.95 -7.37
N THR A 61 12.02 12.69 -8.49
CA THR A 61 11.48 13.71 -9.38
C THR A 61 10.54 14.66 -8.65
N ARG A 62 9.66 14.13 -7.80
CA ARG A 62 8.71 14.96 -7.04
C ARG A 62 9.42 15.89 -6.07
N GLU A 63 10.49 15.43 -5.41
CA GLU A 63 11.31 16.28 -4.54
C GLU A 63 12.03 17.36 -5.33
N GLN A 64 12.60 17.01 -6.49
CA GLN A 64 13.27 17.97 -7.37
C GLN A 64 12.31 19.06 -7.84
N LEU A 65 11.08 18.70 -8.12
CA LEU A 65 10.03 19.64 -8.54
C LEU A 65 9.34 20.34 -7.36
N ARG A 66 9.76 20.06 -6.13
CA ARG A 66 9.20 20.62 -4.90
C ARG A 66 7.69 20.40 -4.77
N ILE A 67 7.22 19.22 -5.18
CA ILE A 67 5.80 18.87 -5.10
C ILE A 67 5.47 18.47 -3.66
N PRO A 68 4.39 19.05 -3.08
CA PRO A 68 3.96 18.69 -1.73
C PRO A 68 3.59 17.22 -1.59
N SER A 69 3.72 16.68 -0.39
CA SER A 69 3.31 15.32 -0.08
C SER A 69 1.82 15.13 -0.39
N GLY A 70 1.48 13.99 -0.99
CA GLY A 70 0.09 13.67 -1.33
C GLY A 70 -0.39 14.22 -2.68
N GLU A 71 0.43 15.00 -3.39
CA GLU A 71 0.03 15.64 -4.64
C GLU A 71 0.85 15.12 -5.83
N ARG A 72 0.26 15.21 -7.01
CA ARG A 72 0.92 15.02 -8.31
C ARG A 72 1.66 13.68 -8.42
N TYR A 73 1.02 12.59 -8.01
CA TYR A 73 1.62 11.25 -8.08
C TYR A 73 1.82 10.77 -9.52
N GLU A 74 1.16 11.38 -10.51
CA GLU A 74 1.42 11.09 -11.92
C GLU A 74 2.84 11.43 -12.34
N LEU A 75 3.53 12.26 -11.58
CA LEU A 75 4.94 12.61 -11.80
C LEU A 75 5.89 11.69 -11.02
N CYS A 76 5.36 10.81 -10.20
CA CYS A 76 6.16 9.82 -9.48
C CYS A 76 6.55 8.69 -10.44
N ARG A 77 7.84 8.31 -10.41
CA ARG A 77 8.33 7.18 -11.22
C ARG A 77 7.78 5.83 -10.73
N SER A 78 7.47 5.73 -9.45
CA SER A 78 7.07 4.47 -8.83
C SER A 78 5.61 4.12 -9.11
N VAL A 79 5.36 2.85 -9.35
CA VAL A 79 4.03 2.26 -9.22
C VAL A 79 3.84 1.94 -7.74
N HIS A 80 2.71 2.31 -7.17
CA HIS A 80 2.45 2.14 -5.74
C HIS A 80 2.26 0.66 -5.37
N ALA A 81 2.50 0.34 -4.11
CA ALA A 81 2.42 -1.04 -3.62
C ALA A 81 1.02 -1.65 -3.83
N GLU A 82 -0.02 -0.88 -3.52
CA GLU A 82 -1.41 -1.31 -3.69
C GLU A 82 -1.71 -1.60 -5.16
N ALA A 83 -1.29 -0.70 -6.06
CA ALA A 83 -1.48 -0.87 -7.49
C ALA A 83 -0.76 -2.13 -8.01
N ASN A 84 0.45 -2.37 -7.57
CA ASN A 84 1.21 -3.57 -7.96
C ASN A 84 0.53 -4.86 -7.47
N ALA A 85 0.00 -4.87 -6.26
CA ALA A 85 -0.75 -6.00 -5.74
C ALA A 85 -2.01 -6.25 -6.57
N ILE A 86 -2.74 -5.19 -6.92
CA ILE A 86 -3.97 -5.27 -7.73
C ILE A 86 -3.67 -5.77 -9.15
N ILE A 87 -2.61 -5.26 -9.77
CA ILE A 87 -2.21 -5.67 -11.13
C ILE A 87 -1.90 -7.17 -11.18
N SER A 88 -1.36 -7.72 -10.10
CA SER A 88 -0.93 -9.12 -10.04
C SER A 88 -2.06 -10.11 -9.72
N ALA A 89 -3.31 -9.65 -9.60
CA ALA A 89 -4.45 -10.49 -9.25
C ALA A 89 -5.60 -10.31 -10.23
N SER A 90 -6.51 -11.28 -10.29
CA SER A 90 -7.75 -11.12 -11.02
C SER A 90 -8.77 -10.38 -10.17
N ARG A 91 -9.69 -9.65 -10.80
CA ARG A 91 -10.77 -8.99 -10.07
C ARG A 91 -11.64 -10.01 -9.33
N GLN A 92 -11.91 -11.16 -9.94
CA GLN A 92 -12.70 -12.22 -9.30
C GLN A 92 -12.09 -12.70 -7.98
N SER A 93 -10.77 -12.80 -7.91
CA SER A 93 -10.10 -13.21 -6.68
C SER A 93 -10.04 -12.10 -5.64
N MET A 94 -10.16 -10.83 -6.04
CA MET A 94 -10.08 -9.69 -5.13
C MET A 94 -11.42 -9.27 -4.53
N ILE A 95 -12.55 -9.62 -5.17
CA ILE A 95 -13.87 -9.26 -4.63
C ILE A 95 -14.06 -9.89 -3.25
N GLY A 96 -14.32 -9.05 -2.25
CA GLY A 96 -14.45 -9.46 -0.86
C GLY A 96 -13.15 -9.69 -0.11
N ALA A 97 -12.01 -9.44 -0.75
CA ALA A 97 -10.68 -9.61 -0.15
C ALA A 97 -10.34 -8.50 0.85
N SER A 98 -9.27 -8.73 1.60
CA SER A 98 -8.65 -7.73 2.48
C SER A 98 -7.28 -7.34 1.92
N LEU A 99 -6.95 -6.06 2.00
CA LEU A 99 -5.63 -5.55 1.64
C LEU A 99 -4.91 -5.11 2.92
N TYR A 100 -3.72 -5.65 3.13
CA TYR A 100 -2.87 -5.30 4.28
C TYR A 100 -1.74 -4.40 3.79
N LEU A 101 -1.55 -3.25 4.44
CA LEU A 101 -0.60 -2.24 4.01
C LEU A 101 0.32 -1.83 5.16
N VAL A 102 1.62 -1.84 4.90
CA VAL A 102 2.65 -1.37 5.82
C VAL A 102 3.55 -0.38 5.08
N GLY A 103 3.92 0.70 5.76
CA GLY A 103 4.86 1.68 5.25
C GLY A 103 6.00 1.94 6.21
N ARG A 104 7.19 2.22 5.67
CA ARG A 104 8.37 2.62 6.43
C ARG A 104 9.09 3.77 5.74
N ASP A 105 9.72 4.60 6.55
CA ASP A 105 10.64 5.61 6.04
C ASP A 105 11.85 4.92 5.40
N ALA A 106 12.22 5.31 4.19
CA ALA A 106 13.30 4.64 3.45
C ALA A 106 14.69 4.91 4.05
N ALA A 107 14.89 6.08 4.66
CA ALA A 107 16.18 6.48 5.23
C ALA A 107 16.38 5.89 6.63
N THR A 108 15.37 5.94 7.49
CA THR A 108 15.47 5.53 8.89
C THR A 108 14.95 4.12 9.15
N ASN A 109 14.16 3.57 8.23
CA ASN A 109 13.43 2.33 8.37
C ASN A 109 12.39 2.35 9.50
N GLU A 110 12.03 3.53 9.99
CA GLU A 110 10.99 3.67 10.99
C GLU A 110 9.61 3.37 10.40
N LEU A 111 8.77 2.71 11.18
CA LEU A 111 7.40 2.40 10.79
C LEU A 111 6.62 3.71 10.62
N LEU A 112 5.93 3.84 9.49
CA LEU A 112 4.99 4.92 9.26
C LEU A 112 3.67 4.54 9.92
N SER A 113 3.33 5.22 11.01
CA SER A 113 2.06 5.02 11.69
C SER A 113 0.93 5.49 10.77
N ASP A 114 -0.11 4.66 10.61
CA ASP A 114 -1.30 5.02 9.84
C ASP A 114 -1.02 5.38 8.36
N ALA A 115 -0.24 4.54 7.70
CA ALA A 115 0.12 4.70 6.28
C ALA A 115 -1.11 4.49 5.38
N MET A 116 -1.87 5.55 5.13
CA MET A 116 -3.10 5.52 4.34
C MET A 116 -2.79 5.48 2.84
N SER A 117 -3.63 4.77 2.08
CA SER A 117 -3.58 4.77 0.62
C SER A 117 -3.88 6.16 0.06
N CYS A 118 -3.17 6.55 -1.01
CA CYS A 118 -3.43 7.82 -1.70
C CYS A 118 -4.74 7.77 -2.48
N ALA A 119 -5.19 8.93 -2.96
CA ALA A 119 -6.44 9.05 -3.70
C ALA A 119 -6.52 8.12 -4.92
N MET A 120 -5.44 7.98 -5.68
CA MET A 120 -5.39 7.08 -6.83
C MET A 120 -5.57 5.62 -6.42
N CYS A 121 -4.85 5.20 -5.38
CA CYS A 121 -4.93 3.82 -4.89
C CYS A 121 -6.29 3.50 -4.30
N LYS A 122 -6.92 4.44 -3.59
CA LYS A 122 -8.29 4.25 -3.07
C LYS A 122 -9.28 3.93 -4.19
N ARG A 123 -9.22 4.66 -5.29
CA ARG A 123 -10.08 4.40 -6.45
C ARG A 123 -9.88 3.00 -7.01
N GLN A 124 -8.63 2.57 -7.13
CA GLN A 124 -8.29 1.23 -7.62
C GLN A 124 -8.76 0.15 -6.65
N ILE A 125 -8.59 0.35 -5.37
CA ILE A 125 -9.04 -0.58 -4.31
C ILE A 125 -10.56 -0.75 -4.36
N ILE A 126 -11.31 0.34 -4.51
CA ILE A 126 -12.77 0.30 -4.66
C ILE A 126 -13.15 -0.55 -5.87
N ASN A 127 -12.57 -0.25 -7.03
CA ASN A 127 -12.94 -0.95 -8.28
C ASN A 127 -12.46 -2.40 -8.31
N ALA A 128 -11.42 -2.74 -7.58
CA ALA A 128 -10.97 -4.12 -7.42
C ALA A 128 -11.97 -4.98 -6.62
N GLY A 129 -12.88 -4.34 -5.88
CA GLY A 129 -13.86 -5.05 -5.06
C GLY A 129 -13.29 -5.49 -3.70
N ILE A 130 -12.17 -4.94 -3.29
CA ILE A 130 -11.59 -5.19 -1.97
C ILE A 130 -12.51 -4.63 -0.91
N ASP A 131 -12.74 -5.40 0.15
CA ASP A 131 -13.76 -5.12 1.16
C ASP A 131 -13.24 -4.23 2.29
N ARG A 132 -11.98 -4.38 2.65
CA ARG A 132 -11.35 -3.64 3.74
C ARG A 132 -9.86 -3.50 3.55
N VAL A 133 -9.30 -2.45 4.15
CA VAL A 133 -7.86 -2.21 4.20
C VAL A 133 -7.42 -2.23 5.66
N ILE A 134 -6.39 -2.98 5.97
CA ILE A 134 -5.81 -3.07 7.30
C ILE A 134 -4.44 -2.41 7.27
N ILE A 135 -4.26 -1.39 8.11
CA ILE A 135 -3.06 -0.56 8.17
C ILE A 135 -2.38 -0.76 9.51
N ARG A 136 -1.06 -0.95 9.51
CA ARG A 136 -0.28 -1.06 10.74
C ARG A 136 -0.10 0.31 11.39
N ILE A 137 -0.36 0.39 12.67
CA ILE A 137 -0.17 1.60 13.48
C ILE A 137 1.11 1.50 14.30
N THR A 138 1.29 0.38 15.01
CA THR A 138 2.51 0.01 15.76
C THR A 138 2.90 -1.41 15.36
N PRO A 139 4.03 -1.95 15.83
CA PRO A 139 4.37 -3.35 15.54
C PRO A 139 3.29 -4.38 15.90
N THR A 140 2.36 -4.03 16.79
CA THR A 140 1.30 -4.94 17.26
C THR A 140 -0.11 -4.40 17.08
N GLU A 141 -0.26 -3.12 16.79
CA GLU A 141 -1.56 -2.47 16.65
C GLU A 141 -1.85 -2.14 15.18
N TYR A 142 -3.11 -2.25 14.80
CA TYR A 142 -3.55 -1.99 13.43
C TYR A 142 -4.94 -1.35 13.43
N ARG A 143 -5.29 -0.76 12.30
CA ARG A 143 -6.62 -0.17 12.06
C ARG A 143 -7.23 -0.82 10.83
N THR A 144 -8.51 -1.19 10.93
CA THR A 144 -9.28 -1.74 9.81
C THR A 144 -10.20 -0.66 9.26
N ILE A 145 -10.12 -0.43 7.95
CA ILE A 145 -10.95 0.55 7.25
C ILE A 145 -11.86 -0.20 6.30
N PRO A 146 -13.20 -0.14 6.51
CA PRO A 146 -14.13 -0.66 5.51
C PRO A 146 -14.04 0.19 4.24
N VAL A 147 -13.87 -0.44 3.08
CA VAL A 147 -13.79 0.28 1.80
C VAL A 147 -15.14 0.96 1.48
N SER A 148 -16.25 0.44 2.01
CA SER A 148 -17.54 1.09 1.91
C SER A 148 -17.54 2.51 2.47
N ASP A 149 -16.71 2.82 3.46
CA ASP A 149 -16.58 4.18 3.98
C ASP A 149 -16.10 5.15 2.89
N TRP A 150 -15.20 4.70 2.03
CA TRP A 150 -14.71 5.52 0.92
C TRP A 150 -15.75 5.70 -0.18
N VAL A 151 -16.65 4.74 -0.35
CA VAL A 151 -17.73 4.81 -1.33
C VAL A 151 -18.83 5.74 -0.85
N GLU A 152 -19.26 5.60 0.42
CA GLU A 152 -20.40 6.32 0.98
C GLU A 152 -20.09 7.77 1.34
N ASN A 153 -18.82 8.07 1.67
CA ASN A 153 -18.39 9.40 2.11
C ASN A 153 -17.67 10.20 1.02
N ASP A 154 -17.94 9.89 -0.24
CA ASP A 154 -17.43 10.64 -1.38
C ASP A 154 -18.30 11.87 -1.62
N ASP A 155 -18.20 12.85 -0.75
CA ASP A 155 -18.99 14.07 -0.76
C ASP A 155 -18.21 15.29 -1.27
N SER A 156 -16.97 15.12 -1.70
CA SER A 156 -16.08 16.20 -2.12
C SER A 156 -15.16 15.72 -3.23
N ILE A 157 -14.90 16.59 -4.19
CA ILE A 157 -13.89 16.33 -5.23
C ILE A 157 -12.48 16.19 -4.67
N PHE A 158 -12.27 16.56 -3.42
CA PHE A 158 -10.98 16.46 -2.72
C PHE A 158 -10.93 15.31 -1.72
N SER A 159 -11.96 14.50 -1.61
CA SER A 159 -12.19 13.61 -0.47
C SER A 159 -11.58 12.22 -0.60
N PHE A 160 -10.72 11.97 -1.49
CA PHE A 160 -10.06 10.66 -1.52
C PHE A 160 -8.79 10.60 -0.72
#